data_dd3d3b79081f8f1bb002308b53794cc2
#
_entry.id   dd3d3b79081f8f1bb002308b53794cc2
#
_cell.length_a   1.000
_cell.length_b   1.000
_cell.length_c   1.000
_cell.angle_alpha   90.00
_cell.angle_beta   90.00
_cell.angle_gamma   90.00
#
_symmetry.space_group_name_H-M   'P 1'
#
loop_
_entity.id
_entity.type
_entity.pdbx_description
1 polymer ?
#
loop_
_entity_poly.entity_id
_entity_poly.type
_entity_poly.pdbx_seq_one_letter_code
_entity_poly.pdbx_strand_id
1 'polypeptide(L)'
;MAGLMTAAEVFEKARAAAVVATGPDERALQIDYAALKAQIQAALGDRKVALAHINRLLPEGYEEQGRFNLLLLTAGRVLYDMVIGDSYFRYDVVSLSDLDKVQVSDAVWENKEKRQEEPFLSLRLMHGDETHLLLALKDEDRKSLLTFADAVTAARHPER
;
A
#
# COMPACT_ATOMS: atom_id res chain seq x y z
N MET A 1 12.22 18.73 -6.04
CA MET A 1 10.88 18.47 -5.48
C MET A 1 10.20 17.39 -6.31
N ALA A 2 9.79 16.33 -5.65
CA ALA A 2 9.08 15.27 -6.36
C ALA A 2 7.74 15.80 -6.88
N GLY A 3 7.48 15.59 -8.18
CA GLY A 3 6.22 15.99 -8.77
C GLY A 3 5.07 15.12 -8.29
N LEU A 4 3.87 15.66 -8.37
CA LEU A 4 2.66 14.89 -8.10
C LEU A 4 2.41 13.92 -9.24
N MET A 5 1.91 12.73 -8.91
CA MET A 5 1.62 11.69 -9.89
C MET A 5 0.19 11.80 -10.40
N THR A 6 0.01 11.54 -11.69
CA THR A 6 -1.32 11.40 -12.29
C THR A 6 -1.80 9.97 -12.15
N ALA A 7 -3.08 9.73 -12.45
CA ALA A 7 -3.65 8.39 -12.46
C ALA A 7 -2.89 7.47 -13.42
N ALA A 8 -2.46 7.99 -14.57
CA ALA A 8 -1.67 7.21 -15.54
C ALA A 8 -0.34 6.75 -14.94
N GLU A 9 0.35 7.63 -14.21
CA GLU A 9 1.60 7.29 -13.55
C GLU A 9 1.40 6.29 -12.41
N VAL A 10 0.29 6.41 -11.68
CA VAL A 10 -0.09 5.43 -10.65
C VAL A 10 -0.32 4.06 -11.28
N PHE A 11 -1.01 4.02 -12.42
CA PHE A 11 -1.22 2.78 -13.14
C PHE A 11 0.12 2.11 -13.53
N GLU A 12 1.09 2.90 -14.00
CA GLU A 12 2.40 2.36 -14.37
C GLU A 12 3.11 1.74 -13.16
N LYS A 13 2.98 2.34 -11.98
CA LYS A 13 3.52 1.75 -10.75
C LYS A 13 2.82 0.45 -10.40
N ALA A 14 1.51 0.40 -10.54
CA ALA A 14 0.73 -0.81 -10.28
C ALA A 14 1.13 -1.92 -11.25
N ARG A 15 1.30 -1.59 -12.53
CA ARG A 15 1.71 -2.55 -13.54
C ARG A 15 3.10 -3.11 -13.24
N ALA A 16 4.04 -2.26 -12.90
CA ALA A 16 5.40 -2.67 -12.55
C ALA A 16 5.39 -3.61 -11.33
N ALA A 17 4.55 -3.33 -10.34
CA ALA A 17 4.41 -4.18 -9.16
C ALA A 17 3.78 -5.54 -9.51
N ALA A 18 2.80 -5.54 -10.42
CA ALA A 18 2.06 -6.75 -10.77
C ALA A 18 2.88 -7.76 -11.56
N VAL A 19 3.88 -7.31 -12.33
CA VAL A 19 4.73 -8.24 -13.10
C VAL A 19 5.78 -8.93 -12.23
N VAL A 20 5.98 -8.45 -11.01
CA VAL A 20 6.86 -9.14 -10.05
C VAL A 20 6.09 -10.29 -9.44
N ALA A 21 6.70 -11.48 -9.40
CA ALA A 21 6.07 -12.64 -8.82
C ALA A 21 5.66 -12.39 -7.36
N THR A 22 4.47 -12.83 -6.99
CA THR A 22 3.94 -12.65 -5.64
C THR A 22 3.20 -13.92 -5.21
N GLY A 23 3.11 -14.12 -3.89
CA GLY A 23 2.50 -15.28 -3.32
C GLY A 23 3.41 -16.50 -3.29
N PRO A 24 2.94 -17.64 -2.76
CA PRO A 24 3.77 -18.83 -2.56
C PRO A 24 4.24 -19.47 -3.86
N ASP A 25 3.49 -19.31 -4.93
CA ASP A 25 3.84 -19.90 -6.23
C ASP A 25 4.82 -19.06 -7.03
N GLU A 26 5.20 -17.91 -6.53
CA GLU A 26 6.10 -16.95 -7.19
C GLU A 26 5.73 -16.67 -8.65
N ARG A 27 4.45 -16.68 -8.95
CA ARG A 27 3.96 -16.38 -10.30
C ARG A 27 3.49 -14.94 -10.42
N ALA A 28 3.62 -14.37 -11.61
CA ALA A 28 3.08 -13.06 -11.88
C ALA A 28 1.55 -13.08 -11.78
N LEU A 29 0.98 -11.97 -11.36
CA LEU A 29 -0.47 -11.83 -11.30
C LEU A 29 -1.07 -11.80 -12.70
N GLN A 30 -2.22 -12.44 -12.85
CA GLN A 30 -2.99 -12.42 -14.09
C GLN A 30 -3.96 -11.24 -14.04
N ILE A 31 -3.58 -10.16 -14.70
CA ILE A 31 -4.32 -8.90 -14.65
C ILE A 31 -4.70 -8.47 -16.06
N ASP A 32 -5.95 -8.07 -16.22
CA ASP A 32 -6.39 -7.33 -17.40
C ASP A 32 -5.93 -5.88 -17.21
N TYR A 33 -4.80 -5.51 -17.80
CA TYR A 33 -4.20 -4.20 -17.60
C TYR A 33 -5.04 -3.06 -18.15
N ALA A 34 -5.79 -3.29 -19.22
CA ALA A 34 -6.69 -2.27 -19.76
C ALA A 34 -7.81 -1.97 -18.76
N ALA A 35 -8.38 -3.00 -18.16
CA ALA A 35 -9.41 -2.84 -17.13
C ALA A 35 -8.85 -2.17 -15.88
N LEU A 36 -7.65 -2.58 -15.44
CA LEU A 36 -7.01 -1.99 -14.26
C LEU A 36 -6.75 -0.49 -14.47
N LYS A 37 -6.24 -0.12 -15.65
CA LYS A 37 -6.00 1.28 -15.99
C LYS A 37 -7.28 2.10 -15.89
N ALA A 38 -8.36 1.59 -16.46
CA ALA A 38 -9.66 2.26 -16.43
C ALA A 38 -10.18 2.38 -15.00
N GLN A 39 -10.00 1.35 -14.18
CA GLN A 39 -10.45 1.33 -12.79
C GLN A 39 -9.68 2.34 -11.94
N ILE A 40 -8.36 2.41 -12.08
CA ILE A 40 -7.53 3.38 -11.37
C ILE A 40 -7.90 4.79 -11.79
N GLN A 41 -8.09 5.01 -13.08
CA GLN A 41 -8.46 6.33 -13.61
C GLN A 41 -9.84 6.77 -13.11
N ALA A 42 -10.80 5.86 -13.05
CA ALA A 42 -12.12 6.15 -12.52
C ALA A 42 -12.06 6.46 -11.01
N ALA A 43 -11.25 5.74 -10.26
CA ALA A 43 -11.13 5.94 -8.82
C ALA A 43 -10.46 7.28 -8.47
N LEU A 44 -9.40 7.65 -9.18
CA LEU A 44 -8.63 8.86 -8.90
C LEU A 44 -9.17 10.10 -9.61
N GLY A 45 -9.70 9.93 -10.82
CA GLY A 45 -10.11 11.08 -11.63
C GLY A 45 -8.94 12.03 -11.86
N ASP A 46 -9.14 13.29 -11.54
CA ASP A 46 -8.11 14.34 -11.70
C ASP A 46 -7.26 14.52 -10.44
N ARG A 47 -7.47 13.70 -9.43
CA ARG A 47 -6.70 13.82 -8.18
C ARG A 47 -5.24 13.50 -8.43
N LYS A 48 -4.38 14.32 -7.84
CA LYS A 48 -2.93 14.12 -7.91
C LYS A 48 -2.47 13.36 -6.67
N VAL A 49 -1.52 12.47 -6.86
CA VAL A 49 -0.98 11.61 -5.81
C VAL A 49 0.39 12.12 -5.40
N ALA A 50 0.55 12.41 -4.12
CA ALA A 50 1.81 12.92 -3.58
C ALA A 50 2.80 11.80 -3.31
N LEU A 51 2.31 10.63 -2.88
CA LEU A 51 3.17 9.52 -2.50
C LEU A 51 2.42 8.20 -2.67
N ALA A 52 3.13 7.18 -3.12
CA ALA A 52 2.62 5.84 -3.28
C ALA A 52 3.52 4.84 -2.55
N HIS A 53 2.90 3.84 -1.94
CA HIS A 53 3.62 2.74 -1.31
C HIS A 53 2.99 1.42 -1.75
N ILE A 54 3.84 0.48 -2.16
CA ILE A 54 3.39 -0.87 -2.56
C ILE A 54 3.66 -1.82 -1.41
N ASN A 55 2.60 -2.44 -0.91
CA ASN A 55 2.67 -3.41 0.16
C ASN A 55 2.45 -4.81 -0.40
N ARG A 56 3.51 -5.61 -0.45
CA ARG A 56 3.47 -6.98 -1.01
C ARG A 56 3.27 -8.03 0.07
N LEU A 57 3.62 -7.71 1.30
CA LEU A 57 3.45 -8.61 2.42
C LEU A 57 2.09 -8.36 3.05
N LEU A 58 1.13 -9.18 2.68
CA LEU A 58 -0.23 -9.09 3.19
C LEU A 58 -0.36 -9.86 4.50
N PRO A 59 -1.38 -9.56 5.32
CA PRO A 59 -1.66 -10.33 6.52
C PRO A 59 -1.82 -11.82 6.20
N GLU A 60 -1.53 -12.66 7.19
CA GLU A 60 -1.61 -14.11 7.05
C GLU A 60 -2.94 -14.54 6.43
N GLY A 61 -2.87 -15.42 5.43
CA GLY A 61 -4.04 -15.90 4.68
C GLY A 61 -4.31 -15.17 3.38
N TYR A 62 -3.73 -13.99 3.16
CA TYR A 62 -3.94 -13.22 1.93
C TYR A 62 -2.83 -13.44 0.91
N GLU A 63 -1.61 -13.71 1.35
CA GLU A 63 -0.47 -13.90 0.45
C GLU A 63 -0.68 -15.05 -0.52
N GLU A 64 -1.51 -16.02 -0.15
CA GLU A 64 -1.84 -17.14 -1.02
C GLU A 64 -2.78 -16.76 -2.16
N GLN A 65 -3.38 -15.57 -2.08
CA GLN A 65 -4.35 -15.11 -3.07
C GLN A 65 -3.73 -14.26 -4.17
N GLY A 66 -2.40 -14.09 -4.13
CA GLY A 66 -1.71 -13.31 -5.14
C GLY A 66 -2.22 -11.88 -5.23
N ARG A 67 -2.20 -11.16 -4.12
CA ARG A 67 -2.66 -9.77 -4.04
C ARG A 67 -1.56 -8.88 -3.50
N PHE A 68 -1.64 -7.60 -3.82
CA PHE A 68 -0.81 -6.59 -3.18
C PHE A 68 -1.65 -5.34 -2.93
N ASN A 69 -1.20 -4.52 -2.00
CA ASN A 69 -1.84 -3.23 -1.74
C ASN A 69 -1.02 -2.12 -2.37
N LEU A 70 -1.74 -1.17 -2.96
CA LEU A 70 -1.16 0.08 -3.44
C LEU A 70 -1.80 1.19 -2.61
N LEU A 71 -1.00 1.82 -1.77
CA LEU A 71 -1.46 2.91 -0.91
C LEU A 71 -1.05 4.22 -1.52
N LEU A 72 -2.01 5.12 -1.61
CA LEU A 72 -1.82 6.42 -2.25
C LEU A 72 -2.22 7.53 -1.30
N LEU A 73 -1.30 8.48 -1.09
CA LEU A 73 -1.61 9.71 -0.37
C LEU A 73 -1.80 10.80 -1.41
N THR A 74 -3.02 11.30 -1.52
CA THR A 74 -3.31 12.36 -2.50
C THR A 74 -2.97 13.73 -1.94
N ALA A 75 -2.78 14.69 -2.85
CA ALA A 75 -2.54 16.08 -2.48
C ALA A 75 -3.73 16.69 -1.73
N GLY A 76 -4.94 16.12 -1.91
CA GLY A 76 -6.15 16.55 -1.20
C GLY A 76 -6.30 15.95 0.19
N ARG A 77 -5.26 15.28 0.72
CA ARG A 77 -5.25 14.70 2.07
C ARG A 77 -6.26 13.57 2.23
N VAL A 78 -6.38 12.79 1.17
CA VAL A 78 -7.21 11.59 1.14
C VAL A 78 -6.30 10.41 0.86
N LEU A 79 -6.53 9.33 1.58
CA LEU A 79 -5.76 8.10 1.45
C LEU A 79 -6.57 7.08 0.65
N TYR A 80 -5.95 6.46 -0.33
CA TYR A 80 -6.51 5.33 -1.04
C TYR A 80 -5.76 4.07 -0.65
N ASP A 81 -6.50 3.03 -0.32
CA ASP A 81 -5.96 1.68 -0.13
C ASP A 81 -6.54 0.80 -1.24
N MET A 82 -5.74 0.58 -2.29
CA MET A 82 -6.15 -0.23 -3.42
C MET A 82 -5.62 -1.64 -3.25
N VAL A 83 -6.47 -2.64 -3.39
CA VAL A 83 -6.08 -4.05 -3.36
C VAL A 83 -6.18 -4.58 -4.78
N ILE A 84 -5.07 -5.08 -5.30
CA ILE A 84 -4.94 -5.52 -6.68
C ILE A 84 -4.49 -6.98 -6.68
N GLY A 85 -5.16 -7.82 -7.45
CA GLY A 85 -4.84 -9.24 -7.55
C GLY A 85 -5.35 -9.85 -8.83
N ASP A 86 -5.27 -11.19 -8.92
CA ASP A 86 -5.78 -11.94 -10.08
C ASP A 86 -7.26 -11.64 -10.28
N SER A 87 -7.60 -10.96 -11.38
CA SER A 87 -8.98 -10.58 -11.69
C SER A 87 -9.70 -9.91 -10.52
N TYR A 88 -8.97 -9.14 -9.72
CA TYR A 88 -9.49 -8.53 -8.50
C TYR A 88 -9.01 -7.09 -8.37
N PHE A 89 -9.94 -6.19 -8.10
CA PHE A 89 -9.64 -4.80 -7.79
C PHE A 89 -10.67 -4.27 -6.81
N ARG A 90 -10.19 -3.66 -5.73
CA ARG A 90 -11.01 -2.99 -4.74
C ARG A 90 -10.24 -1.83 -4.18
N TYR A 91 -10.92 -0.80 -3.73
CA TYR A 91 -10.25 0.27 -3.02
C TYR A 91 -11.15 0.87 -1.93
N ASP A 92 -10.50 1.33 -0.87
CA ASP A 92 -11.12 2.11 0.18
C ASP A 92 -10.55 3.53 0.11
N VAL A 93 -11.39 4.51 0.43
CA VAL A 93 -10.98 5.92 0.47
C VAL A 93 -11.19 6.41 1.89
N VAL A 94 -10.14 6.96 2.48
CA VAL A 94 -10.17 7.45 3.85
C VAL A 94 -9.65 8.88 3.88
N SER A 95 -10.47 9.78 4.44
CA SER A 95 -9.99 11.14 4.70
C SER A 95 -9.00 11.09 5.86
N LEU A 96 -7.88 11.80 5.76
CA LEU A 96 -6.89 11.81 6.83
C LEU A 96 -7.45 12.37 8.13
N SER A 97 -8.45 13.25 8.04
CA SER A 97 -9.13 13.79 9.23
C SER A 97 -9.92 12.70 9.99
N ASP A 98 -10.25 11.60 9.32
CA ASP A 98 -10.99 10.49 9.94
C ASP A 98 -10.08 9.46 10.58
N LEU A 99 -8.77 9.57 10.38
CA LEU A 99 -7.83 8.66 11.05
C LEU A 99 -7.71 9.00 12.52
N ASP A 100 -8.02 8.03 13.36
CA ASP A 100 -7.91 8.18 14.82
C ASP A 100 -6.47 8.00 15.27
N LYS A 101 -5.73 7.10 14.61
CA LYS A 101 -4.39 6.75 15.05
C LYS A 101 -3.55 6.26 13.88
N VAL A 102 -2.28 6.69 13.88
CA VAL A 102 -1.25 6.14 13.02
C VAL A 102 -0.19 5.54 13.94
N GLN A 103 0.00 4.23 13.84
CA GLN A 103 0.92 3.52 14.73
C GLN A 103 1.99 2.80 13.91
N VAL A 104 3.25 3.12 14.19
CA VAL A 104 4.39 2.44 13.61
C VAL A 104 5.02 1.57 14.68
N SER A 105 5.26 0.31 14.38
CA SER A 105 5.87 -0.61 15.34
C SER A 105 6.96 -1.44 14.68
N ASP A 106 8.10 -1.54 15.34
CA ASP A 106 9.12 -2.53 15.01
C ASP A 106 8.81 -3.80 15.79
N ALA A 107 8.89 -4.92 15.13
CA ALA A 107 8.65 -6.21 15.74
C ALA A 107 9.59 -7.25 15.14
N VAL A 108 9.55 -8.43 15.71
CA VAL A 108 10.37 -9.54 15.22
C VAL A 108 9.43 -10.68 14.88
N TRP A 109 9.59 -11.18 13.67
CA TRP A 109 8.83 -12.32 13.19
C TRP A 109 9.71 -13.56 13.24
N GLU A 110 9.19 -14.62 13.87
CA GLU A 110 9.88 -15.89 13.90
C GLU A 110 9.58 -16.67 12.63
N ASN A 111 10.61 -16.88 11.82
CA ASN A 111 10.51 -17.73 10.64
C ASN A 111 10.77 -19.16 11.06
N LYS A 112 9.70 -19.95 11.20
CA LYS A 112 9.78 -21.33 11.70
C LYS A 112 10.54 -22.26 10.77
N GLU A 113 10.49 -22.00 9.46
CA GLU A 113 11.18 -22.82 8.48
C GLU A 113 12.69 -22.65 8.55
N LYS A 114 13.12 -21.41 8.70
CA LYS A 114 14.55 -21.06 8.78
C LYS A 114 15.08 -21.06 10.20
N ARG A 115 14.21 -21.16 11.19
CA ARG A 115 14.55 -21.06 12.62
C ARG A 115 15.31 -19.77 12.94
N GLN A 116 14.90 -18.69 12.29
CA GLN A 116 15.51 -17.37 12.45
C GLN A 116 14.46 -16.34 12.81
N GLU A 117 14.88 -15.36 13.57
CA GLU A 117 14.05 -14.20 13.85
C GLU A 117 14.35 -13.13 12.80
N GLU A 118 13.30 -12.59 12.19
CA GLU A 118 13.44 -11.54 11.18
C GLU A 118 12.73 -10.28 11.65
N PRO A 119 13.41 -9.14 11.64
CA PRO A 119 12.76 -7.88 12.02
C PRO A 119 11.75 -7.48 10.94
N PHE A 120 10.63 -6.91 11.35
CA PHE A 120 9.68 -6.33 10.42
C PHE A 120 9.10 -5.04 10.98
N LEU A 121 8.67 -4.18 10.07
CA LEU A 121 8.02 -2.94 10.40
C LEU A 121 6.53 -3.09 10.11
N SER A 122 5.70 -2.65 11.03
CA SER A 122 4.26 -2.60 10.79
C SER A 122 3.75 -1.17 10.90
N LEU A 123 2.80 -0.83 10.06
CA LEU A 123 2.08 0.43 10.10
C LEU A 123 0.60 0.12 10.20
N ARG A 124 -0.03 0.70 11.21
CA ARG A 124 -1.49 0.59 11.37
C ARG A 124 -2.11 1.97 11.20
N LEU A 125 -3.07 2.03 10.29
CA LEU A 125 -3.87 3.23 10.06
C LEU A 125 -5.28 2.90 10.56
N MET A 126 -5.70 3.55 11.63
CA MET A 126 -6.93 3.19 12.33
C MET A 126 -7.98 4.28 12.18
N HIS A 127 -9.20 3.88 11.81
CA HIS A 127 -10.35 4.77 11.81
C HIS A 127 -11.60 4.00 12.20
N GLY A 128 -12.27 4.45 13.26
CA GLY A 128 -13.41 3.71 13.82
C GLY A 128 -12.99 2.29 14.21
N ASP A 129 -13.73 1.30 13.73
CA ASP A 129 -13.46 -0.11 13.97
C ASP A 129 -12.54 -0.73 12.92
N GLU A 130 -12.09 0.06 11.93
CA GLU A 130 -11.27 -0.44 10.85
C GLU A 130 -9.79 -0.17 11.08
N THR A 131 -8.96 -1.11 10.68
CA THR A 131 -7.51 -0.99 10.72
C THR A 131 -6.94 -1.42 9.39
N HIS A 132 -6.13 -0.54 8.79
CA HIS A 132 -5.34 -0.89 7.62
C HIS A 132 -3.95 -1.25 8.11
N LEU A 133 -3.59 -2.52 7.97
CA LEU A 133 -2.31 -3.04 8.43
C LEU A 133 -1.37 -3.25 7.25
N LEU A 134 -0.18 -2.66 7.36
CA LEU A 134 0.86 -2.79 6.35
C LEU A 134 2.11 -3.34 7.01
N LEU A 135 2.77 -4.26 6.33
CA LEU A 135 3.94 -4.95 6.85
C LEU A 135 5.09 -4.84 5.87
N ALA A 136 6.30 -4.66 6.37
CA ALA A 136 7.48 -4.60 5.54
C ALA A 136 8.63 -5.37 6.19
N LEU A 137 9.21 -6.30 5.46
CA LEU A 137 10.35 -7.10 5.90
C LEU A 137 11.66 -6.62 5.27
N LYS A 138 11.65 -6.38 3.97
CA LYS A 138 12.85 -5.98 3.24
C LYS A 138 13.20 -4.53 3.53
N ASP A 139 14.49 -4.21 3.51
CA ASP A 139 14.97 -2.86 3.80
C ASP A 139 14.34 -1.79 2.93
N GLU A 140 14.20 -2.06 1.62
CA GLU A 140 13.58 -1.11 0.70
C GLU A 140 12.13 -0.82 1.06
N ASP A 141 11.39 -1.88 1.39
CA ASP A 141 9.98 -1.77 1.75
C ASP A 141 9.82 -1.07 3.11
N ARG A 142 10.73 -1.33 4.04
CA ARG A 142 10.73 -0.67 5.35
C ARG A 142 10.97 0.83 5.21
N LYS A 143 11.92 1.23 4.38
CA LYS A 143 12.18 2.66 4.11
C LYS A 143 10.99 3.32 3.46
N SER A 144 10.41 2.66 2.46
CA SER A 144 9.22 3.18 1.77
C SER A 144 8.05 3.32 2.74
N LEU A 145 7.84 2.33 3.60
CA LEU A 145 6.75 2.36 4.58
C LEU A 145 6.94 3.47 5.60
N LEU A 146 8.16 3.69 6.09
CA LEU A 146 8.46 4.78 7.00
C LEU A 146 8.23 6.13 6.35
N THR A 147 8.68 6.31 5.11
CA THR A 147 8.44 7.54 4.35
C THR A 147 6.95 7.80 4.21
N PHE A 148 6.19 6.76 3.91
CA PHE A 148 4.73 6.87 3.79
C PHE A 148 4.08 7.24 5.12
N ALA A 149 4.49 6.59 6.21
CA ALA A 149 3.97 6.87 7.55
C ALA A 149 4.24 8.31 7.97
N ASP A 150 5.46 8.81 7.71
CA ASP A 150 5.83 10.18 8.03
C ASP A 150 5.00 11.18 7.23
N ALA A 151 4.78 10.90 5.94
CA ALA A 151 3.97 11.75 5.08
C ALA A 151 2.51 11.81 5.54
N VAL A 152 1.94 10.67 5.92
CA VAL A 152 0.57 10.60 6.43
C VAL A 152 0.46 11.38 7.75
N THR A 153 1.42 11.21 8.64
CA THR A 153 1.43 11.90 9.93
C THR A 153 1.53 13.42 9.73
N ALA A 154 2.43 13.85 8.85
CA ALA A 154 2.60 15.28 8.55
C ALA A 154 1.33 15.88 7.94
N ALA A 155 0.68 15.13 7.05
CA ALA A 155 -0.55 15.60 6.39
C ALA A 155 -1.74 15.66 7.34
N ARG A 156 -1.77 14.82 8.39
CA ARG A 156 -2.82 14.87 9.42
C ARG A 156 -2.72 16.14 10.27
N HIS A 157 -1.52 16.66 10.44
CA HIS A 157 -1.25 17.79 11.32
C HIS A 157 -0.50 18.90 10.57
N PRO A 158 -1.12 19.51 9.55
CA PRO A 158 -0.41 20.43 8.67
C PRO A 158 -0.01 21.76 9.33
N GLU A 159 -0.58 22.08 10.48
CA GLU A 159 -0.32 23.34 11.18
C GLU A 159 0.81 23.24 12.20
N ARG A 160 1.48 22.13 12.24
CA ARG A 160 2.57 21.92 13.18
C ARG A 160 3.92 21.90 12.52
#